data_d51f134052b14d4d49463a297b63111a
#
_entry.id   d51f134052b14d4d49463a297b63111a
#
_cell.length_a   1.000
_cell.length_b   1.000
_cell.length_c   1.000
_cell.angle_alpha   90.00
_cell.angle_beta   90.00
_cell.angle_gamma   90.00
#
_symmetry.space_group_name_H-M   'P 1'
#
loop_
_entity.id
_entity.type
_entity.pdbx_description
1 polymer ?
#
loop_
_entity_poly.entity_id
_entity_poly.type
_entity_poly.pdbx_seq_one_letter_code
_entity_poly.pdbx_strand_id
1 'polypeptide(L)'
;TCHNCNKPFQLHTFKRKGKAEKVYEKPKPFVDAEVSSKVVEWFESRGISAETLKDVRVTEGQTYMPQTQKNENAIHFNYFMGGELTNIKYRDARKNFKLVSGAEKVFYNIDATVGFEYCIIVEGEMDVLALHEAGITNAISVPNGATLNNNNLDYLDNCIDYFEDKEKIILAVDTDDAGLALQTELI
;
A
#
# COMPACT_ATOMS: atom_id res chain seq x y z
N THR A 1 35.94 -12.77 -5.52
CA THR A 1 37.19 -12.42 -4.81
C THR A 1 37.18 -10.95 -4.46
N CYS A 2 37.47 -10.58 -3.24
CA CYS A 2 37.54 -9.18 -2.81
C CYS A 2 38.78 -8.52 -3.45
N HIS A 3 38.61 -7.43 -4.18
CA HIS A 3 39.71 -6.69 -4.80
C HIS A 3 40.69 -6.07 -3.79
N ASN A 4 40.26 -5.92 -2.52
CA ASN A 4 41.05 -5.27 -1.48
C ASN A 4 41.88 -6.25 -0.62
N CYS A 5 41.49 -7.52 -0.49
CA CYS A 5 42.16 -8.50 0.36
C CYS A 5 42.37 -9.85 -0.32
N ASN A 6 41.98 -10.00 -1.57
CA ASN A 6 42.11 -11.19 -2.42
C ASN A 6 41.54 -12.50 -1.83
N LYS A 7 40.65 -12.40 -0.81
CA LYS A 7 40.01 -13.55 -0.20
C LYS A 7 38.78 -13.98 -1.01
N PRO A 8 38.58 -15.29 -1.25
CA PRO A 8 37.39 -15.77 -1.88
C PRO A 8 36.20 -15.54 -0.95
N PHE A 9 35.10 -14.98 -1.46
CA PHE A 9 33.82 -15.06 -0.77
C PHE A 9 33.14 -16.35 -1.14
N GLN A 10 32.60 -17.05 -0.16
CA GLN A 10 31.46 -17.89 -0.40
C GLN A 10 30.22 -16.98 -0.36
N LEU A 11 29.58 -16.76 -1.49
CA LEU A 11 28.21 -16.29 -1.54
C LEU A 11 27.37 -17.41 -0.91
N HIS A 12 27.04 -17.25 0.36
CA HIS A 12 25.98 -18.05 0.92
C HIS A 12 24.70 -17.63 0.19
N THR A 13 24.25 -18.50 -0.72
CA THR A 13 22.88 -18.41 -1.19
C THR A 13 22.00 -18.45 0.06
N PHE A 14 21.39 -17.33 0.41
CA PHE A 14 20.33 -17.32 1.40
C PHE A 14 19.22 -18.22 0.83
N LYS A 15 19.22 -19.48 1.23
CA LYS A 15 18.03 -20.30 1.08
C LYS A 15 17.01 -19.62 1.96
N ARG A 16 16.02 -18.91 1.36
CA ARG A 16 14.81 -18.50 2.07
C ARG A 16 14.34 -19.77 2.79
N LYS A 17 14.41 -19.78 4.13
CA LYS A 17 13.74 -20.81 4.91
C LYS A 17 12.30 -20.76 4.45
N GLY A 18 11.78 -21.86 3.91
CA GLY A 18 10.41 -21.91 3.42
C GLY A 18 9.52 -21.33 4.53
N LYS A 19 8.96 -20.12 4.31
CA LYS A 19 7.94 -19.56 5.19
C LYS A 19 6.82 -20.61 5.17
N ALA A 20 6.36 -21.06 6.35
CA ALA A 20 5.12 -21.80 6.42
C ALA A 20 4.07 -21.00 5.64
N GLU A 21 3.36 -21.68 4.73
CA GLU A 21 2.38 -21.04 3.86
C GLU A 21 1.32 -20.39 4.77
N LYS A 22 1.34 -19.07 4.87
CA LYS A 22 0.36 -18.32 5.66
C LYS A 22 -0.96 -18.37 4.89
N VAL A 23 -2.00 -18.85 5.52
CA VAL A 23 -3.36 -18.78 4.97
C VAL A 23 -3.93 -17.42 5.36
N TYR A 24 -4.27 -16.60 4.37
CA TYR A 24 -4.84 -15.28 4.58
C TYR A 24 -6.35 -15.29 4.35
N GLU A 25 -7.07 -14.45 5.09
CA GLU A 25 -8.48 -14.18 4.86
C GLU A 25 -8.64 -13.35 3.57
N LYS A 26 -9.50 -13.81 2.66
CA LYS A 26 -9.81 -13.02 1.46
C LYS A 26 -10.90 -12.00 1.78
N PRO A 27 -10.68 -10.70 1.47
CA PRO A 27 -11.73 -9.70 1.61
C PRO A 27 -12.93 -10.07 0.73
N LYS A 28 -14.14 -9.80 1.22
CA LYS A 28 -15.34 -9.91 0.39
C LYS A 28 -15.40 -8.68 -0.52
N PRO A 29 -15.41 -8.83 -1.84
CA PRO A 29 -15.53 -7.70 -2.73
C PRO A 29 -16.88 -7.02 -2.50
N PHE A 30 -16.88 -5.68 -2.46
CA PHE A 30 -18.10 -4.92 -2.60
C PHE A 30 -18.47 -4.94 -4.08
N VAL A 31 -19.56 -5.62 -4.41
CA VAL A 31 -20.08 -5.67 -5.76
C VAL A 31 -20.72 -4.30 -6.04
N ASP A 32 -20.23 -3.59 -7.07
CA ASP A 32 -20.80 -2.35 -7.64
C ASP A 32 -20.98 -1.16 -6.69
N ALA A 33 -20.11 -0.98 -5.70
CA ALA A 33 -20.14 0.18 -4.84
C ALA A 33 -19.50 1.40 -5.54
N GLU A 34 -20.30 2.13 -6.32
CA GLU A 34 -19.89 3.44 -6.82
C GLU A 34 -19.67 4.42 -5.65
N VAL A 35 -18.73 5.34 -5.86
CA VAL A 35 -18.47 6.42 -4.90
C VAL A 35 -19.58 7.46 -5.01
N SER A 36 -20.24 7.83 -3.90
CA SER A 36 -21.31 8.82 -3.89
C SER A 36 -20.78 10.21 -4.30
N SER A 37 -21.69 11.03 -4.83
CA SER A 37 -21.36 12.42 -5.21
C SER A 37 -20.73 13.22 -4.06
N LYS A 38 -21.20 13.00 -2.83
CA LYS A 38 -20.64 13.64 -1.62
C LYS A 38 -19.17 13.26 -1.38
N VAL A 39 -18.83 12.01 -1.60
CA VAL A 39 -17.42 11.54 -1.44
C VAL A 39 -16.59 12.01 -2.62
N VAL A 40 -17.12 12.02 -3.85
CA VAL A 40 -16.46 12.61 -5.02
C VAL A 40 -16.14 14.08 -4.76
N GLU A 41 -17.10 14.92 -4.36
CA GLU A 41 -16.88 16.33 -4.00
C GLU A 41 -15.80 16.52 -2.93
N TRP A 42 -15.76 15.59 -1.95
CA TRP A 42 -14.73 15.63 -0.92
C TRP A 42 -13.33 15.36 -1.48
N PHE A 43 -13.18 14.44 -2.44
CA PHE A 43 -11.91 14.19 -3.12
C PHE A 43 -11.55 15.36 -4.07
N GLU A 44 -12.51 15.88 -4.84
CA GLU A 44 -12.33 17.03 -5.73
C GLU A 44 -11.87 18.28 -4.95
N SER A 45 -12.37 18.49 -3.72
CA SER A 45 -11.88 19.56 -2.85
C SER A 45 -10.40 19.43 -2.47
N ARG A 46 -9.78 18.29 -2.78
CA ARG A 46 -8.35 17.97 -2.59
C ARG A 46 -7.60 17.83 -3.90
N GLY A 47 -8.24 18.21 -5.01
CA GLY A 47 -7.67 18.12 -6.35
C GLY A 47 -7.57 16.70 -6.89
N ILE A 48 -8.39 15.76 -6.40
CA ILE A 48 -8.44 14.36 -6.88
C ILE A 48 -9.77 14.15 -7.59
N SER A 49 -9.72 13.83 -8.88
CA SER A 49 -10.88 13.66 -9.74
C SER A 49 -11.61 12.33 -9.53
N ALA A 50 -12.87 12.28 -9.98
CA ALA A 50 -13.63 11.02 -10.01
C ALA A 50 -12.99 9.98 -10.94
N GLU A 51 -12.27 10.39 -11.98
CA GLU A 51 -11.54 9.51 -12.89
C GLU A 51 -10.42 8.79 -12.15
N THR A 52 -9.59 9.52 -11.39
CA THR A 52 -8.56 8.93 -10.54
C THR A 52 -9.14 7.92 -9.55
N LEU A 53 -10.28 8.22 -8.89
CA LEU A 53 -10.92 7.28 -7.98
C LEU A 53 -11.33 5.98 -8.67
N LYS A 54 -11.84 6.07 -9.88
CA LYS A 54 -12.21 4.92 -10.69
C LYS A 54 -11.00 4.10 -11.12
N ASP A 55 -9.95 4.76 -11.59
CA ASP A 55 -8.73 4.11 -12.09
C ASP A 55 -8.04 3.30 -10.99
N VAL A 56 -7.94 3.84 -9.77
CA VAL A 56 -7.36 3.15 -8.62
C VAL A 56 -8.39 2.34 -7.82
N ARG A 57 -9.61 2.21 -8.34
CA ARG A 57 -10.69 1.37 -7.80
C ARG A 57 -11.07 1.69 -6.36
N VAL A 58 -11.15 2.97 -6.01
CA VAL A 58 -11.72 3.42 -4.73
C VAL A 58 -13.23 3.16 -4.75
N THR A 59 -13.75 2.63 -3.66
CA THR A 59 -15.19 2.38 -3.48
C THR A 59 -15.69 2.97 -2.16
N GLU A 60 -16.99 2.91 -1.91
CA GLU A 60 -17.63 3.42 -0.71
C GLU A 60 -18.69 2.44 -0.23
N GLY A 61 -18.89 2.36 1.08
CA GLY A 61 -19.94 1.52 1.64
C GLY A 61 -19.99 1.49 3.16
N GLN A 62 -21.01 0.82 3.67
CA GLN A 62 -21.20 0.65 5.11
C GLN A 62 -20.25 -0.42 5.64
N THR A 63 -19.50 -0.08 6.69
CA THR A 63 -18.64 -1.05 7.39
C THR A 63 -18.64 -0.80 8.89
N TYR A 64 -18.54 -1.85 9.68
CA TYR A 64 -18.39 -1.72 11.13
C TYR A 64 -17.02 -1.13 11.46
N MET A 65 -17.01 0.00 12.20
CA MET A 65 -15.80 0.66 12.67
C MET A 65 -15.64 0.42 14.17
N PRO A 66 -14.57 -0.29 14.60
CA PRO A 66 -14.35 -0.60 16.01
C PRO A 66 -14.23 0.64 16.90
N GLN A 67 -13.66 1.73 16.36
CA GLN A 67 -13.44 2.98 17.10
C GLN A 67 -14.76 3.67 17.49
N THR A 68 -15.82 3.52 16.68
CA THR A 68 -17.15 4.09 16.95
C THR A 68 -18.14 3.05 17.43
N GLN A 69 -17.78 1.75 17.35
CA GLN A 69 -18.65 0.60 17.64
C GLN A 69 -19.97 0.60 16.84
N LYS A 70 -19.95 1.12 15.62
CA LYS A 70 -21.10 1.24 14.72
C LYS A 70 -20.72 0.92 13.28
N ASN A 71 -21.75 0.66 12.46
CA ASN A 71 -21.59 0.72 11.03
C ASN A 71 -21.54 2.18 10.60
N GLU A 72 -20.47 2.54 9.92
CA GLU A 72 -20.23 3.88 9.38
C GLU A 72 -20.08 3.79 7.86
N ASN A 73 -20.45 4.85 7.18
CA ASN A 73 -20.09 4.97 5.78
C ASN A 73 -18.59 5.26 5.66
N ALA A 74 -17.90 4.45 4.91
CA ALA A 74 -16.45 4.53 4.79
C ALA A 74 -16.00 4.52 3.33
N ILE A 75 -14.91 5.21 3.06
CA ILE A 75 -14.12 5.08 1.84
C ILE A 75 -13.34 3.77 1.95
N HIS A 76 -13.33 2.99 0.88
CA HIS A 76 -12.59 1.75 0.77
C HIS A 76 -11.43 1.95 -0.20
N PHE A 77 -10.22 1.91 0.32
CA PHE A 77 -9.02 1.76 -0.49
C PHE A 77 -8.81 0.27 -0.73
N ASN A 78 -9.03 -0.16 -1.94
CA ASN A 78 -8.98 -1.57 -2.32
C ASN A 78 -7.55 -1.92 -2.77
N TYR A 79 -6.92 -2.88 -2.09
CA TYR A 79 -5.57 -3.34 -2.37
C TYR A 79 -5.63 -4.54 -3.30
N PHE A 80 -5.01 -4.42 -4.45
CA PHE A 80 -4.92 -5.50 -5.42
C PHE A 80 -3.48 -5.98 -5.56
N MET A 81 -3.29 -7.27 -5.78
CA MET A 81 -2.02 -7.89 -6.13
C MET A 81 -2.27 -9.01 -7.13
N GLY A 82 -1.61 -8.93 -8.29
CA GLY A 82 -1.85 -9.85 -9.39
C GLY A 82 -3.28 -9.78 -9.96
N GLY A 83 -3.93 -8.61 -9.86
CA GLY A 83 -5.31 -8.38 -10.27
C GLY A 83 -6.37 -8.87 -9.28
N GLU A 84 -5.99 -9.59 -8.21
CA GLU A 84 -6.91 -10.06 -7.18
C GLU A 84 -7.01 -9.07 -6.02
N LEU A 85 -8.24 -8.89 -5.47
CA LEU A 85 -8.47 -8.11 -4.27
C LEU A 85 -7.87 -8.84 -3.06
N THR A 86 -6.81 -8.26 -2.50
CA THR A 86 -5.99 -8.87 -1.44
C THR A 86 -6.30 -8.29 -0.06
N ASN A 87 -6.58 -7.00 0.02
CA ASN A 87 -6.96 -6.34 1.27
C ASN A 87 -7.86 -5.12 0.99
N ILE A 88 -8.49 -4.59 2.04
CA ILE A 88 -9.24 -3.32 1.99
C ILE A 88 -8.88 -2.52 3.22
N LYS A 89 -8.50 -1.26 3.03
CA LYS A 89 -8.38 -0.27 4.10
C LYS A 89 -9.58 0.65 4.08
N TYR A 90 -10.29 0.66 5.18
CA TYR A 90 -11.48 1.47 5.38
C TYR A 90 -11.11 2.78 6.07
N ARG A 91 -11.71 3.88 5.64
CA ARG A 91 -11.56 5.19 6.25
C ARG A 91 -12.94 5.85 6.42
N ASP A 92 -13.34 6.11 7.66
CA ASP A 92 -14.57 6.84 7.94
C ASP A 92 -14.35 8.38 7.87
N ALA A 93 -15.46 9.13 8.02
CA ALA A 93 -15.42 10.60 7.98
C ALA A 93 -14.64 11.23 9.16
N ARG A 94 -14.39 10.47 10.23
CA ARG A 94 -13.64 10.93 11.42
C ARG A 94 -12.15 10.59 11.36
N LYS A 95 -11.66 10.10 10.22
CA LYS A 95 -10.29 9.61 10.03
C LYS A 95 -9.96 8.37 10.87
N ASN A 96 -10.94 7.55 11.23
CA ASN A 96 -10.65 6.23 11.75
C ASN A 96 -10.31 5.29 10.59
N PHE A 97 -9.35 4.41 10.82
CA PHE A 97 -8.90 3.45 9.83
C PHE A 97 -8.97 2.03 10.38
N LYS A 98 -9.21 1.08 9.49
CA LYS A 98 -9.00 -0.34 9.74
C LYS A 98 -8.67 -1.07 8.44
N LEU A 99 -7.89 -2.12 8.53
CA LEU A 99 -7.69 -3.12 7.48
C LEU A 99 -8.61 -4.33 7.73
N VAL A 100 -8.85 -5.14 6.70
CA VAL A 100 -9.51 -6.42 6.87
C VAL A 100 -8.65 -7.30 7.77
N SER A 101 -9.23 -7.80 8.86
CA SER A 101 -8.51 -8.64 9.82
C SER A 101 -8.12 -9.98 9.16
N GLY A 102 -6.89 -10.41 9.35
CA GLY A 102 -6.39 -11.67 8.79
C GLY A 102 -6.08 -11.64 7.29
N ALA A 103 -6.40 -10.54 6.58
CA ALA A 103 -6.05 -10.39 5.17
C ALA A 103 -4.55 -10.11 4.98
N GLU A 104 -4.03 -10.48 3.83
CA GLU A 104 -2.63 -10.27 3.49
C GLU A 104 -2.33 -8.78 3.41
N LYS A 105 -1.21 -8.36 4.00
CA LYS A 105 -0.71 -7.00 3.89
C LYS A 105 0.19 -6.89 2.67
N VAL A 106 -0.15 -5.97 1.80
CA VAL A 106 0.60 -5.63 0.58
C VAL A 106 0.67 -4.11 0.46
N PHE A 107 1.52 -3.59 -0.42
CA PHE A 107 1.47 -2.17 -0.74
C PHE A 107 0.17 -1.83 -1.46
N TYR A 108 -0.40 -0.66 -1.16
CA TYR A 108 -1.50 -0.12 -1.94
C TYR A 108 -1.03 0.20 -3.35
N ASN A 109 -1.84 -0.14 -4.35
CA ASN A 109 -1.58 0.09 -5.76
C ASN A 109 -0.34 -0.65 -6.31
N ILE A 110 0.09 -1.77 -5.71
CA ILE A 110 1.33 -2.47 -6.09
C ILE A 110 1.33 -2.92 -7.57
N ASP A 111 0.19 -3.35 -8.11
CA ASP A 111 0.07 -3.79 -9.50
C ASP A 111 0.42 -2.70 -10.51
N ALA A 112 0.26 -1.42 -10.13
CA ALA A 112 0.59 -0.29 -11.00
C ALA A 112 2.11 -0.11 -11.23
N THR A 113 2.95 -0.83 -10.51
CA THR A 113 4.41 -0.80 -10.71
C THR A 113 4.87 -1.73 -11.84
N VAL A 114 4.00 -2.63 -12.29
CA VAL A 114 4.35 -3.60 -13.35
C VAL A 114 4.64 -2.86 -14.66
N GLY A 115 5.78 -3.20 -15.27
CA GLY A 115 6.24 -2.59 -16.53
C GLY A 115 6.98 -1.26 -16.38
N PHE A 116 7.18 -0.77 -15.16
CA PHE A 116 8.02 0.40 -14.89
C PHE A 116 9.37 -0.03 -14.30
N GLU A 117 10.44 0.61 -14.73
CA GLU A 117 11.81 0.39 -14.20
C GLU A 117 12.00 0.99 -12.80
N TYR A 118 11.07 1.83 -12.34
CA TYR A 118 11.11 2.44 -11.03
C TYR A 118 9.71 2.51 -10.39
N CYS A 119 9.67 2.66 -9.08
CA CYS A 119 8.46 2.99 -8.35
C CYS A 119 8.70 4.06 -7.29
N ILE A 120 7.62 4.68 -6.82
CA ILE A 120 7.64 5.67 -5.75
C ILE A 120 6.87 5.12 -4.57
N ILE A 121 7.51 5.04 -3.40
CA ILE A 121 6.87 4.63 -2.15
C ILE A 121 6.53 5.88 -1.34
N VAL A 122 5.26 6.02 -0.98
CA VAL A 122 4.72 7.09 -0.14
C VAL A 122 4.08 6.53 1.13
N GLU A 123 3.63 7.38 2.06
CA GLU A 123 3.10 6.93 3.34
C GLU A 123 1.64 6.50 3.30
N GLY A 124 0.81 7.13 2.47
CA GLY A 124 -0.62 6.93 2.50
C GLY A 124 -1.29 6.80 1.14
N GLU A 125 -2.49 6.26 1.15
CA GLU A 125 -3.30 6.07 -0.05
C GLU A 125 -3.63 7.41 -0.72
N MET A 126 -3.81 8.47 0.07
CA MET A 126 -4.12 9.81 -0.45
C MET A 126 -2.95 10.38 -1.26
N ASP A 127 -1.72 10.07 -0.88
CA ASP A 127 -0.51 10.51 -1.60
C ASP A 127 -0.39 9.78 -2.94
N VAL A 128 -0.73 8.48 -2.96
CA VAL A 128 -0.83 7.71 -4.21
C VAL A 128 -1.86 8.32 -5.15
N LEU A 129 -3.07 8.68 -4.64
CA LEU A 129 -4.11 9.32 -5.44
C LEU A 129 -3.65 10.68 -5.98
N ALA A 130 -2.97 11.49 -5.17
CA ALA A 130 -2.47 12.79 -5.58
C ALA A 130 -1.39 12.67 -6.67
N LEU A 131 -0.49 11.68 -6.57
CA LEU A 131 0.51 11.40 -7.59
C LEU A 131 -0.14 10.87 -8.87
N HIS A 132 -1.14 9.99 -8.77
CA HIS A 132 -1.89 9.48 -9.90
C HIS A 132 -2.58 10.62 -10.67
N GLU A 133 -3.24 11.53 -9.96
CA GLU A 133 -3.85 12.74 -10.53
C GLU A 133 -2.84 13.62 -11.27
N ALA A 134 -1.60 13.67 -10.77
CA ALA A 134 -0.49 14.37 -11.41
C ALA A 134 0.14 13.59 -12.59
N GLY A 135 -0.41 12.43 -12.97
CA GLY A 135 0.09 11.58 -14.05
C GLY A 135 1.22 10.63 -13.66
N ILE A 136 1.52 10.49 -12.37
CA ILE A 136 2.53 9.57 -11.84
C ILE A 136 1.79 8.33 -11.30
N THR A 137 1.61 7.32 -12.16
CA THR A 137 0.74 6.18 -11.89
C THR A 137 1.42 5.02 -11.15
N ASN A 138 2.75 4.98 -11.12
CA ASN A 138 3.57 3.93 -10.51
C ASN A 138 3.95 4.23 -9.04
N ALA A 139 3.15 5.05 -8.36
CA ALA A 139 3.25 5.29 -6.92
C ALA A 139 2.49 4.23 -6.12
N ILE A 140 3.06 3.82 -5.00
CA ILE A 140 2.49 2.85 -4.05
C ILE A 140 2.61 3.37 -2.63
N SER A 141 1.78 2.90 -1.71
CA SER A 141 1.91 3.28 -0.31
C SER A 141 1.96 2.10 0.65
N VAL A 142 2.57 2.33 1.82
CA VAL A 142 2.60 1.34 2.89
C VAL A 142 1.20 1.16 3.52
N PRO A 143 0.80 -0.07 3.88
CA PRO A 143 -0.57 -0.32 4.34
C PRO A 143 -0.89 0.27 5.72
N ASN A 144 0.11 0.43 6.58
CA ASN A 144 -0.09 0.89 7.96
C ASN A 144 0.25 2.37 8.18
N GLY A 145 0.71 3.08 7.14
CA GLY A 145 1.31 4.40 7.28
C GLY A 145 2.65 4.35 8.03
N ALA A 146 3.31 5.50 8.17
CA ALA A 146 4.51 5.63 8.98
C ALA A 146 4.16 5.63 10.48
N THR A 147 4.84 4.80 11.28
CA THR A 147 4.69 4.77 12.74
C THR A 147 6.02 4.51 13.41
N LEU A 148 6.28 5.17 14.55
CA LEU A 148 7.55 5.05 15.28
C LEU A 148 7.83 3.65 15.87
N ASN A 149 6.82 2.77 15.95
CA ASN A 149 6.92 1.48 16.63
C ASN A 149 6.45 0.30 15.80
N ASN A 150 6.34 0.43 14.48
CA ASN A 150 5.81 -0.63 13.64
C ASN A 150 6.89 -1.26 12.77
N ASN A 151 7.60 -2.24 13.31
CA ASN A 151 8.63 -3.00 12.60
C ASN A 151 8.04 -4.20 11.83
N ASN A 152 6.74 -4.18 11.49
CA ASN A 152 6.13 -5.25 10.73
C ASN A 152 6.20 -4.95 9.23
N LEU A 153 7.27 -5.42 8.58
CA LEU A 153 7.51 -5.31 7.15
C LEU A 153 6.95 -6.51 6.35
N ASP A 154 5.98 -7.28 6.91
CA ASP A 154 5.37 -8.42 6.21
C ASP A 154 4.90 -8.05 4.79
N TYR A 155 4.41 -6.82 4.59
CA TYR A 155 3.98 -6.32 3.29
C TYR A 155 5.13 -6.20 2.27
N LEU A 156 6.34 -5.87 2.73
CA LEU A 156 7.52 -5.82 1.86
C LEU A 156 7.91 -7.23 1.40
N ASP A 157 7.96 -8.18 2.34
CA ASP A 157 8.22 -9.58 2.03
C ASP A 157 7.17 -10.19 1.08
N ASN A 158 5.89 -9.82 1.26
CA ASN A 158 4.79 -10.31 0.43
C ASN A 158 4.83 -9.75 -1.01
N CYS A 159 5.41 -8.56 -1.19
CA CYS A 159 5.50 -7.87 -2.48
C CYS A 159 6.90 -7.91 -3.11
N ILE A 160 7.85 -8.68 -2.55
CA ILE A 160 9.26 -8.61 -2.96
C ILE A 160 9.47 -8.83 -4.46
N ASP A 161 8.69 -9.74 -5.06
CA ASP A 161 8.81 -10.07 -6.48
C ASP A 161 8.49 -8.88 -7.41
N TYR A 162 7.71 -7.89 -6.93
CA TYR A 162 7.42 -6.65 -7.67
C TYR A 162 8.59 -5.67 -7.72
N PHE A 163 9.61 -5.90 -6.90
CA PHE A 163 10.79 -5.03 -6.81
C PHE A 163 12.02 -5.62 -7.50
N GLU A 164 12.00 -6.90 -7.89
CA GLU A 164 13.15 -7.58 -8.46
C GLU A 164 13.60 -7.01 -9.81
N ASP A 165 12.67 -6.43 -10.59
CA ASP A 165 12.93 -5.83 -11.90
C ASP A 165 13.11 -4.30 -11.85
N LYS A 166 13.11 -3.69 -10.66
CA LYS A 166 13.23 -2.24 -10.50
C LYS A 166 14.68 -1.80 -10.45
N GLU A 167 15.05 -0.88 -11.33
CA GLU A 167 16.35 -0.22 -11.30
C GLU A 167 16.44 0.81 -10.17
N LYS A 168 15.27 1.38 -9.76
CA LYS A 168 15.22 2.45 -8.78
C LYS A 168 13.94 2.40 -7.96
N ILE A 169 14.08 2.57 -6.65
CA ILE A 169 12.97 2.81 -5.71
C ILE A 169 13.16 4.20 -5.12
N ILE A 170 12.14 5.04 -5.23
CA ILE A 170 12.13 6.41 -4.70
C ILE A 170 11.28 6.40 -3.44
N LEU A 171 11.84 6.79 -2.31
CA LEU A 171 11.11 6.98 -1.06
C LEU A 171 10.70 8.45 -0.96
N ALA A 172 9.40 8.73 -1.04
CA ALA A 172 8.81 10.05 -0.92
C ALA A 172 7.89 10.08 0.31
N VAL A 173 8.53 9.96 1.47
CA VAL A 173 7.89 9.96 2.79
C VAL A 173 7.96 11.35 3.42
N ASP A 174 7.14 11.59 4.44
CA ASP A 174 7.13 12.85 5.18
C ASP A 174 8.47 13.09 5.90
N THR A 175 8.79 14.34 6.17
CA THR A 175 10.04 14.72 6.85
C THR A 175 9.89 14.80 8.38
N ASP A 176 8.79 14.29 8.91
CA ASP A 176 8.59 14.15 10.34
C ASP A 176 9.28 12.88 10.90
N ASP A 177 9.25 12.72 12.22
CA ASP A 177 9.93 11.60 12.90
C ASP A 177 9.40 10.23 12.43
N ALA A 178 8.11 10.12 12.10
CA ALA A 178 7.49 8.89 11.64
C ALA A 178 7.92 8.53 10.21
N GLY A 179 7.94 9.52 9.29
CA GLY A 179 8.40 9.34 7.92
C GLY A 179 9.89 9.00 7.85
N LEU A 180 10.72 9.66 8.66
CA LEU A 180 12.16 9.36 8.74
C LEU A 180 12.41 7.95 9.31
N ALA A 181 11.60 7.51 10.27
CA ALA A 181 11.67 6.14 10.78
C ALA A 181 11.29 5.12 9.69
N LEU A 182 10.21 5.36 8.96
CA LEU A 182 9.81 4.53 7.82
C LEU A 182 10.89 4.48 6.74
N GLN A 183 11.47 5.63 6.40
CA GLN A 183 12.60 5.68 5.45
C GLN A 183 13.77 4.79 5.90
N THR A 184 14.11 4.84 7.18
CA THR A 184 15.20 4.03 7.75
C THR A 184 14.91 2.54 7.70
N GLU A 185 13.63 2.15 7.86
CA GLU A 185 13.20 0.75 7.82
C GLU A 185 13.18 0.18 6.40
N LEU A 186 12.95 1.03 5.37
CA LEU A 186 12.85 0.63 3.97
C LEU A 186 14.20 0.61 3.22
N ILE A 187 15.28 1.16 3.80
CA ILE A 187 16.65 1.14 3.26
C ILE A 187 17.42 -0.08 3.76
#